data_f951b28bce9f70eda702e55288dcdd3a
#
_entry.id   f951b28bce9f70eda702e55288dcdd3a
#
_cell.length_a   1.000
_cell.length_b   1.000
_cell.length_c   1.000
_cell.angle_alpha   90.00
_cell.angle_beta   90.00
_cell.angle_gamma   90.00
#
_symmetry.space_group_name_H-M   'P 1'
#
loop_
_entity.id
_entity.type
_entity.pdbx_description
1 polymer ?
#
loop_
_entity_poly.entity_id
_entity_poly.type
_entity_poly.pdbx_seq_one_letter_code
_entity_poly.pdbx_strand_id
1 'polypeptide(L)'
;MLNLSVLKKRHALVGAACLFCLFDGEKGTMYIRLSARRTKAYYQEIMALAIAETDHLRKMSPDVALYEVIYAQLMDLKEQVIDRGMVIPRSVLYKRYSLGTIAVKNFDEEHDPYAQKLCDCYGGALDYHKMPR
;
A
#
# COMPACT_ATOMS: atom_id res chain seq x y z
N MET A 1 8.33 -22.02 6.66
CA MET A 1 8.52 -20.64 6.23
C MET A 1 7.91 -20.43 4.86
N LEU A 2 7.19 -19.34 4.69
CA LEU A 2 6.58 -19.06 3.41
C LEU A 2 7.62 -18.70 2.37
N ASN A 3 7.49 -19.33 1.22
CA ASN A 3 8.30 -19.00 0.07
C ASN A 3 7.77 -17.69 -0.54
N LEU A 4 8.67 -16.76 -0.86
CA LEU A 4 8.27 -15.48 -1.44
C LEU A 4 7.52 -15.64 -2.77
N SER A 5 7.92 -16.63 -3.57
CA SER A 5 7.23 -16.92 -4.82
C SER A 5 5.79 -17.36 -4.58
N VAL A 6 5.56 -18.14 -3.54
CA VAL A 6 4.22 -18.59 -3.19
C VAL A 6 3.37 -17.41 -2.74
N LEU A 7 3.94 -16.52 -1.94
CA LEU A 7 3.24 -15.33 -1.48
C LEU A 7 2.85 -14.42 -2.63
N LYS A 8 3.78 -14.16 -3.55
CA LYS A 8 3.50 -13.35 -4.73
C LYS A 8 2.42 -13.96 -5.60
N LYS A 9 2.49 -15.26 -5.80
CA LYS A 9 1.53 -15.98 -6.61
C LYS A 9 0.15 -15.94 -5.97
N ARG A 10 0.09 -16.17 -4.65
CA ARG A 10 -1.16 -16.14 -3.91
C ARG A 10 -1.79 -14.76 -3.99
N HIS A 11 -1.00 -13.71 -3.81
CA HIS A 11 -1.50 -12.34 -3.88
C HIS A 11 -2.05 -12.03 -5.27
N ALA A 12 -1.32 -12.40 -6.31
CA ALA A 12 -1.76 -12.14 -7.67
C ALA A 12 -3.11 -12.80 -7.95
N LEU A 13 -3.29 -14.04 -7.50
CA LEU A 13 -4.55 -14.74 -7.72
C LEU A 13 -5.69 -14.13 -6.91
N VAL A 14 -5.46 -13.88 -5.63
CA VAL A 14 -6.49 -13.36 -4.75
C VAL A 14 -6.83 -11.92 -5.10
N GLY A 15 -5.84 -11.07 -5.22
CA GLY A 15 -6.05 -9.66 -5.50
C GLY A 15 -6.74 -9.43 -6.82
N ALA A 16 -6.25 -10.09 -7.86
CA ALA A 16 -6.80 -9.92 -9.19
C ALA A 16 -8.21 -10.49 -9.28
N ALA A 17 -8.43 -11.65 -8.70
CA ALA A 17 -9.71 -12.33 -8.86
C ALA A 17 -10.82 -11.75 -8.01
N CYS A 18 -10.52 -11.32 -6.80
CA CYS A 18 -11.56 -11.02 -5.83
C CYS A 18 -11.83 -9.55 -5.66
N LEU A 19 -10.82 -8.78 -5.30
CA LEU A 19 -11.06 -7.42 -4.89
C LEU A 19 -10.79 -6.41 -5.99
N PHE A 20 -9.61 -6.48 -6.54
CA PHE A 20 -9.20 -5.49 -7.51
C PHE A 20 -9.91 -5.55 -8.81
N CYS A 21 -10.26 -6.74 -9.26
CA CYS A 21 -11.02 -6.86 -10.49
C CYS A 21 -12.37 -6.18 -10.38
N LEU A 22 -12.98 -6.23 -9.19
CA LEU A 22 -14.28 -5.58 -9.00
C LEU A 22 -14.16 -4.07 -8.99
N PHE A 23 -13.12 -3.55 -8.33
CA PHE A 23 -12.94 -2.10 -8.26
C PHE A 23 -12.35 -1.51 -9.51
N ASP A 24 -11.21 -2.05 -9.92
CA ASP A 24 -10.50 -1.51 -11.07
C ASP A 24 -11.08 -2.00 -12.37
N GLY A 25 -11.61 -3.20 -12.37
CA GLY A 25 -12.20 -3.81 -13.54
C GLY A 25 -13.42 -3.06 -14.07
N GLU A 26 -14.21 -2.49 -13.19
CA GLU A 26 -15.38 -1.70 -13.59
C GLU A 26 -14.97 -0.54 -14.48
N LYS A 27 -13.85 0.07 -14.16
CA LYS A 27 -13.37 1.22 -14.89
C LYS A 27 -12.47 0.84 -16.06
N GLY A 28 -12.07 -0.43 -16.09
CA GLY A 28 -11.15 -0.91 -17.10
C GLY A 28 -9.81 -0.21 -17.09
N THR A 29 -9.42 0.32 -15.94
CA THR A 29 -8.21 1.12 -15.83
C THR A 29 -7.20 0.47 -14.88
N MET A 30 -5.93 0.67 -15.20
CA MET A 30 -4.84 0.26 -14.34
C MET A 30 -4.69 1.27 -13.20
N TYR A 31 -4.04 0.83 -12.13
CA TYR A 31 -3.73 1.72 -11.03
C TYR A 31 -2.83 2.86 -11.51
N ILE A 32 -3.21 4.08 -11.19
CA ILE A 32 -2.42 5.27 -11.54
C ILE A 32 -1.48 5.57 -10.37
N ARG A 33 -0.18 5.60 -10.66
CA ARG A 33 0.83 5.88 -9.63
C ARG A 33 0.68 7.30 -9.10
N LEU A 34 1.02 7.47 -7.83
CA LEU A 34 0.96 8.77 -7.19
C LEU A 34 1.81 9.82 -7.93
N SER A 35 2.94 9.40 -8.49
CA SER A 35 3.80 10.31 -9.25
C SER A 35 3.09 10.97 -10.44
N ALA A 36 2.06 10.31 -10.98
CA ALA A 36 1.28 10.85 -12.09
C ALA A 36 0.14 11.75 -11.62
N ARG A 37 -0.24 11.67 -10.36
CA ARG A 37 -1.34 12.45 -9.80
C ARG A 37 -1.02 12.83 -8.36
N ARG A 38 -0.10 13.77 -8.19
CA ARG A 38 0.42 14.13 -6.87
C ARG A 38 -0.45 15.16 -6.18
N THR A 39 -1.53 14.69 -5.58
CA THR A 39 -2.42 15.52 -4.78
C THR A 39 -2.68 14.87 -3.43
N LYS A 40 -3.02 15.69 -2.44
CA LYS A 40 -3.37 15.17 -1.11
C LYS A 40 -4.59 14.28 -1.19
N ALA A 41 -5.59 14.66 -1.97
CA ALA A 41 -6.80 13.87 -2.13
C ALA A 41 -6.49 12.48 -2.69
N TYR A 42 -5.65 12.41 -3.70
CA TYR A 42 -5.30 11.13 -4.28
C TYR A 42 -4.45 10.27 -3.34
N TYR A 43 -3.54 10.90 -2.61
CA TYR A 43 -2.76 10.18 -1.61
C TYR A 43 -3.67 9.55 -0.55
N GLN A 44 -4.66 10.31 -0.09
CA GLN A 44 -5.64 9.80 0.88
C GLN A 44 -6.44 8.63 0.29
N GLU A 45 -6.81 8.73 -0.98
CA GLU A 45 -7.52 7.66 -1.67
C GLU A 45 -6.66 6.38 -1.76
N ILE A 46 -5.41 6.53 -2.14
CA ILE A 46 -4.48 5.40 -2.22
C ILE A 46 -4.32 4.74 -0.84
N MET A 47 -4.17 5.55 0.19
CA MET A 47 -4.03 5.05 1.55
C MET A 47 -5.27 4.25 1.96
N ALA A 48 -6.45 4.77 1.70
CA ALA A 48 -7.69 4.09 2.04
C ALA A 48 -7.82 2.76 1.30
N LEU A 49 -7.47 2.74 0.02
CA LEU A 49 -7.51 1.52 -0.79
C LEU A 49 -6.51 0.48 -0.30
N ALA A 50 -5.30 0.93 0.02
CA ALA A 50 -4.27 0.01 0.52
C ALA A 50 -4.68 -0.62 1.86
N ILE A 51 -5.26 0.18 2.75
CA ILE A 51 -5.72 -0.31 4.04
C ILE A 51 -6.85 -1.32 3.85
N ALA A 52 -7.83 -1.00 3.01
CA ALA A 52 -8.96 -1.88 2.76
C ALA A 52 -8.52 -3.21 2.15
N GLU A 53 -7.61 -3.16 1.20
CA GLU A 53 -7.11 -4.37 0.56
C GLU A 53 -6.29 -5.22 1.54
N THR A 54 -5.46 -4.57 2.36
CA THR A 54 -4.67 -5.29 3.35
C THR A 54 -5.58 -5.95 4.38
N ASP A 55 -6.64 -5.25 4.80
CA ASP A 55 -7.61 -5.82 5.73
C ASP A 55 -8.28 -7.07 5.15
N HIS A 56 -8.62 -7.01 3.87
CA HIS A 56 -9.19 -8.17 3.17
C HIS A 56 -8.20 -9.34 3.13
N LEU A 57 -6.94 -9.05 2.79
CA LEU A 57 -5.91 -10.08 2.70
C LEU A 57 -5.63 -10.74 4.05
N ARG A 58 -5.57 -9.95 5.13
CA ARG A 58 -5.28 -10.53 6.44
C ARG A 58 -6.44 -11.39 6.97
N LYS A 59 -7.67 -11.07 6.57
CA LYS A 59 -8.84 -11.88 6.94
C LYS A 59 -8.90 -13.17 6.14
N MET A 60 -8.51 -13.12 4.87
CA MET A 60 -8.49 -14.30 4.01
C MET A 60 -7.34 -15.23 4.33
N SER A 61 -6.22 -14.69 4.79
CA SER A 61 -5.02 -15.47 5.07
C SER A 61 -4.47 -15.12 6.45
N PRO A 62 -5.20 -15.46 7.52
CA PRO A 62 -4.79 -15.09 8.88
C PRO A 62 -3.48 -15.74 9.33
N ASP A 63 -3.05 -16.78 8.65
CA ASP A 63 -1.78 -17.44 8.93
C ASP A 63 -0.57 -16.68 8.36
N VAL A 64 -0.79 -15.67 7.53
CA VAL A 64 0.28 -14.86 6.96
C VAL A 64 0.47 -13.62 7.82
N ALA A 65 1.44 -13.69 8.74
CA ALA A 65 1.70 -12.61 9.68
C ALA A 65 2.08 -11.29 9.00
N LEU A 66 2.62 -11.37 7.79
CA LEU A 66 3.04 -10.19 7.05
C LEU A 66 1.89 -9.20 6.83
N TYR A 67 0.69 -9.68 6.58
CA TYR A 67 -0.46 -8.79 6.34
C TYR A 67 -0.82 -8.00 7.60
N GLU A 68 -0.62 -8.58 8.78
CA GLU A 68 -0.86 -7.84 10.03
C GLU A 68 0.17 -6.73 10.20
N VAL A 69 1.42 -7.01 9.85
CA VAL A 69 2.48 -6.00 9.93
C VAL A 69 2.20 -4.84 8.97
N ILE A 70 1.82 -5.16 7.73
CA ILE A 70 1.49 -4.14 6.73
C ILE A 70 0.31 -3.30 7.21
N TYR A 71 -0.73 -3.95 7.70
CA TYR A 71 -1.93 -3.25 8.16
C TYR A 71 -1.60 -2.27 9.29
N ALA A 72 -0.85 -2.72 10.28
CA ALA A 72 -0.46 -1.88 11.41
C ALA A 72 0.34 -0.66 10.96
N GLN A 73 1.28 -0.86 10.04
CA GLN A 73 2.10 0.23 9.54
C GLN A 73 1.27 1.22 8.72
N LEU A 74 0.36 0.73 7.89
CA LEU A 74 -0.51 1.62 7.10
C LEU A 74 -1.40 2.47 8.00
N MET A 75 -1.98 1.86 9.02
CA MET A 75 -2.83 2.59 9.96
C MET A 75 -2.05 3.66 10.71
N ASP A 76 -0.83 3.32 11.16
CA ASP A 76 0.02 4.28 11.85
C ASP A 76 0.45 5.41 10.92
N LEU A 77 0.86 5.08 9.70
CA LEU A 77 1.28 6.08 8.73
C LEU A 77 0.14 7.02 8.37
N LYS A 78 -1.07 6.49 8.18
CA LYS A 78 -2.24 7.30 7.92
C LYS A 78 -2.50 8.27 9.06
N GLU A 79 -2.43 7.80 10.30
CA GLU A 79 -2.65 8.66 11.45
C GLU A 79 -1.63 9.78 11.52
N GLN A 80 -0.35 9.47 11.35
CA GLN A 80 0.70 10.48 11.46
C GLN A 80 0.66 11.50 10.32
N VAL A 81 0.51 11.03 9.10
CA VAL A 81 0.64 11.90 7.92
C VAL A 81 -0.67 12.63 7.59
N ILE A 82 -1.76 11.89 7.59
CA ILE A 82 -3.05 12.44 7.14
C ILE A 82 -3.81 13.06 8.32
N ASP A 83 -4.04 12.29 9.38
CA ASP A 83 -4.88 12.73 10.47
C ASP A 83 -4.22 13.81 11.32
N ARG A 84 -2.93 13.66 11.60
CA ARG A 84 -2.18 14.64 12.40
C ARG A 84 -1.45 15.66 11.56
N GLY A 85 -1.27 15.40 10.27
CA GLY A 85 -0.56 16.30 9.38
C GLY A 85 0.90 16.48 9.74
N MET A 86 1.53 15.48 10.30
CA MET A 86 2.93 15.57 10.71
C MET A 86 3.86 15.37 9.54
N VAL A 87 4.96 16.14 9.53
CA VAL A 87 6.01 15.98 8.54
C VAL A 87 7.05 15.02 9.11
N ILE A 88 7.17 13.85 8.51
CA ILE A 88 8.09 12.83 8.99
C ILE A 88 9.42 12.94 8.23
N PRO A 89 10.54 13.18 8.95
CA PRO A 89 11.84 13.21 8.29
C PRO A 89 12.17 11.86 7.66
N ARG A 90 12.93 11.89 6.57
CA ARG A 90 13.27 10.67 5.83
C ARG A 90 13.94 9.61 6.74
N SER A 91 14.83 10.03 7.62
CA SER A 91 15.51 9.10 8.52
C SER A 91 14.55 8.40 9.47
N VAL A 92 13.56 9.14 9.97
CA VAL A 92 12.54 8.59 10.86
C VAL A 92 11.63 7.64 10.09
N LEU A 93 11.24 8.03 8.88
CA LEU A 93 10.39 7.20 8.03
C LEU A 93 11.04 5.84 7.78
N TYR A 94 12.32 5.85 7.43
CA TYR A 94 13.05 4.63 7.11
C TYR A 94 13.24 3.72 8.33
N LYS A 95 13.37 4.30 9.50
CA LYS A 95 13.52 3.52 10.74
C LYS A 95 12.20 2.98 11.26
N ARG A 96 11.15 3.77 11.15
CA ARG A 96 9.85 3.43 11.73
C ARG A 96 9.04 2.48 10.87
N TYR A 97 9.16 2.60 9.55
CA TYR A 97 8.33 1.82 8.62
C TYR A 97 9.19 1.02 7.67
N SER A 98 8.72 -0.18 7.35
CA SER A 98 9.39 -1.07 6.40
C SER A 98 8.52 -1.35 5.17
N LEU A 99 7.47 -0.57 4.94
CA LEU A 99 6.53 -0.79 3.85
C LEU A 99 7.20 -0.88 2.48
N GLY A 100 8.15 0.02 2.20
CA GLY A 100 8.85 0.00 0.92
C GLY A 100 9.63 -1.27 0.72
N THR A 101 10.36 -1.70 1.74
CA THR A 101 11.14 -2.93 1.68
C THR A 101 10.22 -4.14 1.55
N ILE A 102 9.12 -4.15 2.28
CA ILE A 102 8.14 -5.24 2.22
C ILE A 102 7.59 -5.35 0.81
N ALA A 103 7.21 -4.22 0.20
CA ALA A 103 6.63 -4.21 -1.14
C ALA A 103 7.61 -4.77 -2.17
N VAL A 104 8.87 -4.36 -2.10
CA VAL A 104 9.88 -4.80 -3.06
C VAL A 104 10.25 -6.27 -2.87
N LYS A 105 10.41 -6.70 -1.62
CA LYS A 105 10.88 -8.07 -1.34
C LYS A 105 9.80 -9.13 -1.43
N ASN A 106 8.56 -8.79 -1.12
CA ASN A 106 7.51 -9.79 -0.99
C ASN A 106 6.48 -9.76 -2.11
N PHE A 107 6.47 -8.71 -2.91
CA PHE A 107 5.51 -8.55 -4.00
C PHE A 107 6.22 -8.07 -5.25
N ASP A 108 5.52 -8.13 -6.37
CA ASP A 108 6.04 -7.65 -7.65
C ASP A 108 5.63 -6.19 -7.83
N GLU A 109 6.49 -5.27 -7.42
CA GLU A 109 6.16 -3.84 -7.48
C GLU A 109 5.99 -3.30 -8.89
N GLU A 110 6.52 -3.99 -9.89
CA GLU A 110 6.39 -3.54 -11.27
C GLU A 110 5.00 -3.81 -11.84
N HIS A 111 4.37 -4.90 -11.41
CA HIS A 111 3.12 -5.35 -12.02
C HIS A 111 1.96 -5.46 -11.05
N ASP A 112 2.23 -5.46 -9.76
CA ASP A 112 1.20 -5.64 -8.75
C ASP A 112 0.70 -4.29 -8.22
N PRO A 113 -0.54 -3.91 -8.52
CA PRO A 113 -1.08 -2.64 -8.05
C PRO A 113 -1.05 -2.50 -6.52
N TYR A 114 -1.21 -3.60 -5.80
CA TYR A 114 -1.14 -3.56 -4.35
C TYR A 114 0.25 -3.13 -3.87
N ALA A 115 1.30 -3.74 -4.42
CA ALA A 115 2.67 -3.38 -4.07
C ALA A 115 2.95 -1.91 -4.43
N GLN A 116 2.44 -1.47 -5.57
CA GLN A 116 2.60 -0.08 -6.00
C GLN A 116 1.92 0.88 -5.03
N LYS A 117 0.75 0.53 -4.51
CA LYS A 117 0.07 1.34 -3.51
C LYS A 117 0.88 1.44 -2.22
N LEU A 118 1.46 0.33 -1.78
CA LEU A 118 2.31 0.33 -0.59
C LEU A 118 3.52 1.26 -0.76
N CYS A 119 4.15 1.18 -1.92
CA CYS A 119 5.28 2.06 -2.23
C CYS A 119 4.86 3.52 -2.27
N ASP A 120 3.72 3.81 -2.87
CA ASP A 120 3.23 5.18 -2.97
C ASP A 120 2.82 5.75 -1.61
N CYS A 121 2.20 4.95 -0.76
CA CYS A 121 1.87 5.38 0.60
C CYS A 121 3.13 5.69 1.40
N TYR A 122 4.14 4.85 1.26
CA TYR A 122 5.39 5.01 1.98
C TYR A 122 6.18 6.23 1.48
N GLY A 123 6.42 6.28 0.17
CA GLY A 123 7.20 7.37 -0.42
C GLY A 123 6.49 8.70 -0.39
N GLY A 124 5.18 8.68 -0.62
CA GLY A 124 4.39 9.91 -0.62
C GLY A 124 4.32 10.59 0.74
N ALA A 125 4.56 9.85 1.81
CA ALA A 125 4.55 10.43 3.15
C ALA A 125 5.57 11.54 3.31
N LEU A 126 6.67 11.47 2.58
CA LEU A 126 7.72 12.49 2.64
C LEU A 126 7.26 13.83 2.05
N ASP A 127 6.41 13.77 1.04
CA ASP A 127 6.00 14.94 0.27
C ASP A 127 4.56 15.36 0.48
N TYR A 128 3.79 14.61 1.26
CA TYR A 128 2.35 14.85 1.40
C TYR A 128 2.05 16.31 1.77
N HIS A 129 2.79 16.86 2.71
CA HIS A 129 2.54 18.24 3.18
C HIS A 129 2.77 19.28 2.09
N LYS A 130 3.54 18.94 1.05
CA LYS A 130 3.82 19.85 -0.07
C LYS A 130 2.86 19.65 -1.24
N MET A 131 2.05 18.62 -1.21
CA MET A 131 1.15 18.32 -2.31
C MET A 131 -0.04 19.30 -2.35
N PRO A 132 -0.51 19.66 -3.54
CA PRO A 132 -1.77 20.40 -3.64
C PRO A 132 -2.94 19.52 -3.23
N ARG A 133 -4.04 20.13 -2.93
CA ARG A 133 -5.26 19.41 -2.55
C ARG A 133 -5.84 18.58 -3.67
#